data_8a45d22cfb6c861973ffe7b7c912867d
#
_entry.id   8a45d22cfb6c861973ffe7b7c912867d
#
_cell.length_a   1.000
_cell.length_b   1.000
_cell.length_c   1.000
_cell.angle_alpha   90.00
_cell.angle_beta   90.00
_cell.angle_gamma   90.00
#
_symmetry.space_group_name_H-M   'P 1'
#
loop_
_entity.id
_entity.type
_entity.pdbx_description
1 polymer ?
#
loop_
_entity_poly.entity_id
_entity_poly.type
_entity_poly.pdbx_seq_one_letter_code
_entity_poly.pdbx_strand_id
1 'polypeptide(L)'
;MHNDVIKVSSETIIKPKGIVNVVYFSSPSNNTHRFIQKLNFLNSRIPWNLDEELEMNEDYVLITPTYSGGGNLKEGAVPKQVIKFLNKKQNRNFCRGVIASGNTNFGDTFAIAGPIISKKLNVPLLYQFELLGTQSDIEKIREILINFWRK
;
A
#
# COMPACT_ATOMS: atom_id res chain seq x y z
N MET A 1 -8.92 -8.51 -13.30
CA MET A 1 -7.95 -7.97 -13.11
C MET A 1 -6.97 -8.73 -12.60
N HIS A 2 -6.10 -8.56 -12.52
CA HIS A 2 -5.17 -9.25 -12.15
C HIS A 2 -4.37 -8.67 -11.38
N ASN A 3 -3.77 -8.82 -10.84
CA ASN A 3 -3.11 -8.43 -10.14
C ASN A 3 -2.11 -8.80 -9.83
N ASP A 4 -1.60 -8.97 -9.86
CA ASP A 4 -0.66 -9.55 -9.68
C ASP A 4 0.52 -8.96 -9.15
N VAL A 5 1.47 -9.57 -8.66
CA VAL A 5 2.74 -9.11 -8.18
C VAL A 5 3.53 -8.57 -9.34
N ILE A 6 3.99 -7.32 -9.24
CA ILE A 6 4.97 -6.83 -10.16
C ILE A 6 6.25 -7.55 -9.86
N LYS A 7 6.87 -8.12 -10.87
CA LYS A 7 8.04 -8.91 -10.66
C LYS A 7 9.23 -8.06 -10.35
N VAL A 8 9.76 -8.22 -9.17
CA VAL A 8 11.10 -7.79 -8.86
C VAL A 8 11.92 -9.05 -8.77
N SER A 9 13.21 -8.91 -8.88
CA SER A 9 14.10 -10.08 -8.78
C SER A 9 13.85 -10.78 -7.46
N SER A 10 13.73 -12.10 -7.49
CA SER A 10 13.52 -12.84 -6.26
C SER A 10 14.66 -12.62 -5.27
N GLU A 11 15.82 -12.24 -5.77
CA GLU A 11 16.98 -11.98 -4.91
C GLU A 11 16.83 -10.68 -4.14
N THR A 12 15.97 -9.76 -4.61
CA THR A 12 15.79 -8.48 -3.94
C THR A 12 14.54 -8.44 -3.08
N ILE A 13 13.70 -9.47 -3.14
CA ILE A 13 12.52 -9.52 -2.31
C ILE A 13 12.93 -9.96 -0.91
N ILE A 14 12.65 -9.10 0.06
CA ILE A 14 12.94 -9.40 1.45
C ILE A 14 11.64 -9.80 2.10
N LYS A 15 11.58 -11.04 2.59
CA LYS A 15 10.37 -11.52 3.24
C LYS A 15 10.21 -10.85 4.59
N PRO A 16 8.98 -10.50 4.95
CA PRO A 16 8.73 -9.85 6.23
C PRO A 16 8.93 -10.81 7.40
N LYS A 17 9.27 -10.23 8.53
CA LYS A 17 9.44 -10.97 9.78
C LYS A 17 8.37 -10.54 10.76
N GLY A 18 8.13 -11.37 11.76
CA GLY A 18 7.15 -11.07 12.79
C GLY A 18 5.76 -11.48 12.37
N ILE A 19 4.78 -10.71 12.79
CA ILE A 19 3.39 -11.01 12.47
C ILE A 19 2.92 -10.08 11.35
N VAL A 20 1.86 -10.48 10.66
CA VAL A 20 1.28 -9.68 9.59
C VAL A 20 0.96 -8.29 10.12
N ASN A 21 1.47 -7.28 9.44
CA ASN A 21 1.36 -5.90 9.87
C ASN A 21 1.14 -5.00 8.67
N VAL A 22 0.18 -4.10 8.77
CA VAL A 22 -0.21 -3.22 7.68
C VAL A 22 -0.07 -1.77 8.11
N VAL A 23 0.52 -0.95 7.25
CA VAL A 23 0.47 0.50 7.41
C VAL A 23 -0.35 1.03 6.26
N TYR A 24 -1.26 1.94 6.54
CA TYR A 24 -2.15 2.42 5.50
C TYR A 24 -2.41 3.91 5.62
N PHE A 25 -2.83 4.49 4.51
CA PHE A 25 -3.30 5.85 4.48
C PHE A 25 -4.78 5.85 4.08
N SER A 26 -5.56 6.67 4.75
CA SER A 26 -6.96 6.87 4.41
C SER A 26 -7.29 8.34 4.54
N SER A 27 -8.01 8.87 3.55
CA SER A 27 -8.50 10.25 3.62
C SER A 27 -9.58 10.35 4.69
N PRO A 28 -10.06 11.58 4.99
CA PRO A 28 -11.14 11.74 5.95
C PRO A 28 -12.44 11.03 5.58
N SER A 29 -12.59 10.62 4.31
CA SER A 29 -13.75 9.81 3.93
C SER A 29 -13.76 8.46 4.63
N ASN A 30 -12.59 8.00 5.09
CA ASN A 30 -12.41 6.74 5.80
C ASN A 30 -12.71 5.49 4.95
N ASN A 31 -12.73 5.62 3.64
CA ASN A 31 -13.00 4.45 2.80
C ASN A 31 -11.93 3.37 2.96
N THR A 32 -10.66 3.77 2.87
CA THR A 32 -9.57 2.82 3.05
C THR A 32 -9.53 2.34 4.49
N HIS A 33 -9.76 3.25 5.44
CA HIS A 33 -9.75 2.87 6.85
C HIS A 33 -10.75 1.74 7.13
N ARG A 34 -11.98 1.89 6.63
CA ARG A 34 -13.00 0.85 6.85
C ARG A 34 -12.58 -0.47 6.20
N PHE A 35 -11.97 -0.40 5.02
CA PHE A 35 -11.48 -1.61 4.36
C PHE A 35 -10.42 -2.31 5.19
N ILE A 36 -9.45 -1.54 5.72
CA ILE A 36 -8.37 -2.10 6.50
C ILE A 36 -8.90 -2.79 7.76
N GLN A 37 -9.90 -2.19 8.41
CA GLN A 37 -10.45 -2.79 9.62
C GLN A 37 -11.05 -4.17 9.34
N LYS A 38 -11.58 -4.37 8.14
CA LYS A 38 -12.15 -5.67 7.76
C LYS A 38 -11.09 -6.73 7.51
N LEU A 39 -9.85 -6.32 7.27
CA LEU A 39 -8.76 -7.29 7.10
C LEU A 39 -8.41 -7.98 8.40
N ASN A 40 -8.62 -7.32 9.51
CA ASN A 40 -8.42 -7.89 10.84
C ASN A 40 -6.98 -8.31 11.11
N PHE A 41 -6.04 -7.45 10.71
CA PHE A 41 -4.63 -7.61 11.03
C PHE A 41 -4.17 -6.45 11.88
N LEU A 42 -3.02 -6.60 12.52
CA LEU A 42 -2.35 -5.46 13.15
C LEU A 42 -2.16 -4.37 12.12
N ASN A 43 -2.45 -3.14 12.48
CA ASN A 43 -2.36 -2.05 11.52
C ASN A 43 -2.06 -0.73 12.20
N SER A 44 -1.50 0.20 11.41
CA SER A 44 -1.23 1.56 11.86
C SER A 44 -1.64 2.50 10.74
N ARG A 45 -2.24 3.62 11.10
CA ARG A 45 -2.73 4.59 10.14
C ARG A 45 -1.75 5.75 10.03
N ILE A 46 -1.36 6.08 8.80
CA ILE A 46 -0.53 7.26 8.55
C ILE A 46 -1.35 8.49 8.89
N PRO A 47 -0.81 9.44 9.66
CA PRO A 47 -1.59 10.61 10.08
C PRO A 47 -2.03 11.45 8.89
N TRP A 48 -3.24 11.96 8.95
CA TRP A 48 -3.73 12.93 7.97
C TRP A 48 -3.00 14.25 8.11
N ASN A 49 -2.74 14.68 9.34
CA ASN A 49 -2.08 15.95 9.63
C ASN A 49 -0.59 15.80 9.32
N LEU A 50 -0.07 16.66 8.45
CA LEU A 50 1.34 16.58 8.05
C LEU A 50 2.30 16.97 9.18
N ASP A 51 1.80 17.57 10.26
CA ASP A 51 2.64 17.88 11.42
C ASP A 51 2.85 16.68 12.32
N GLU A 52 2.09 15.61 12.13
CA GLU A 52 2.22 14.42 12.94
C GLU A 52 3.04 13.38 12.20
N GLU A 53 3.72 12.53 12.94
CA GLU A 53 4.57 11.52 12.34
C GLU A 53 4.24 10.14 12.86
N LEU A 54 4.34 9.16 11.98
CA LEU A 54 4.30 7.75 12.34
C LEU A 54 5.66 7.18 12.01
N GLU A 55 6.25 6.47 12.95
CA GLU A 55 7.55 5.86 12.75
C GLU A 55 7.41 4.37 13.01
N MET A 56 7.84 3.56 12.05
CA MET A 56 7.71 2.12 12.16
C MET A 56 9.02 1.51 12.65
N ASN A 57 8.88 0.42 13.40
CA ASN A 57 10.03 -0.34 13.83
C ASN A 57 9.81 -1.84 13.61
N GLU A 58 8.85 -2.20 12.77
CA GLU A 58 8.57 -3.58 12.41
C GLU A 58 8.19 -3.65 10.95
N ASP A 59 8.45 -4.79 10.33
CA ASP A 59 8.13 -4.99 8.92
C ASP A 59 6.64 -4.80 8.68
N TYR A 60 6.30 -4.22 7.53
CA TYR A 60 4.90 -3.97 7.18
C TYR A 60 4.72 -3.98 5.67
N VAL A 61 3.46 -4.11 5.26
CA VAL A 61 3.04 -3.87 3.89
C VAL A 61 2.23 -2.58 3.88
N LEU A 62 2.52 -1.72 2.93
CA LEU A 62 1.82 -0.44 2.79
C LEU A 62 0.58 -0.63 1.92
N ILE A 63 -0.54 -0.11 2.37
CA ILE A 63 -1.77 -0.08 1.56
C ILE A 63 -2.20 1.38 1.42
N THR A 64 -2.33 1.83 0.17
CA THR A 64 -2.62 3.24 -0.11
C THR A 64 -3.57 3.39 -1.27
N PRO A 65 -4.47 4.38 -1.19
CA PRO A 65 -5.24 4.75 -2.38
C PRO A 65 -4.36 5.51 -3.36
N THR A 66 -4.85 5.65 -4.57
CA THR A 66 -4.24 6.47 -5.61
C THR A 66 -5.06 7.72 -5.78
N TYR A 67 -4.43 8.88 -5.74
CA TYR A 67 -5.09 10.14 -6.02
C TYR A 67 -4.90 10.46 -7.50
N SER A 68 -5.89 11.08 -8.10
CA SER A 68 -5.71 11.53 -9.48
C SER A 68 -4.81 12.75 -9.47
N GLY A 69 -3.87 12.78 -10.39
CA GLY A 69 -3.03 13.95 -10.54
C GLY A 69 -3.53 14.76 -11.70
N GLY A 70 -3.64 16.02 -11.62
CA GLY A 70 -4.16 16.89 -12.64
C GLY A 70 -3.82 16.47 -14.06
N GLY A 71 -3.26 17.39 -14.87
CA GLY A 71 -2.95 17.08 -16.24
C GLY A 71 -1.86 16.04 -16.43
N ASN A 72 -0.94 15.97 -15.49
CA ASN A 72 0.07 14.92 -15.49
C ASN A 72 -0.40 13.85 -14.54
N LEU A 73 -0.78 12.72 -15.09
CA LEU A 73 -1.45 11.70 -14.32
C LEU A 73 -0.59 11.05 -13.25
N LYS A 74 0.73 11.13 -13.39
CA LYS A 74 1.61 10.54 -12.40
C LYS A 74 1.87 11.46 -11.21
N GLU A 75 1.75 12.76 -11.42
CA GLU A 75 1.96 13.70 -10.32
C GLU A 75 0.76 13.69 -9.41
N GLY A 76 1.01 13.66 -8.12
CA GLY A 76 -0.07 13.66 -7.16
C GLY A 76 -0.76 12.33 -6.97
N ALA A 77 -0.33 11.29 -7.69
CA ALA A 77 -0.95 9.98 -7.56
C ALA A 77 -0.72 9.39 -6.16
N VAL A 78 0.45 9.63 -5.60
CA VAL A 78 0.75 9.16 -4.25
C VAL A 78 0.37 10.27 -3.27
N PRO A 79 -0.47 9.98 -2.27
CA PRO A 79 -0.86 11.02 -1.31
C PRO A 79 0.34 11.64 -0.62
N LYS A 80 0.25 12.94 -0.33
CA LYS A 80 1.35 13.66 0.31
C LYS A 80 1.74 13.04 1.64
N GLN A 81 0.76 12.56 2.38
CA GLN A 81 1.02 11.93 3.68
C GLN A 81 1.84 10.66 3.53
N VAL A 82 1.59 9.90 2.46
CA VAL A 82 2.36 8.69 2.18
C VAL A 82 3.77 9.08 1.79
N ILE A 83 3.94 10.11 0.96
CA ILE A 83 5.26 10.58 0.57
C ILE A 83 6.06 10.98 1.80
N LYS A 84 5.45 11.77 2.68
CA LYS A 84 6.13 12.21 3.91
C LYS A 84 6.54 11.01 4.76
N PHE A 85 5.64 10.05 4.94
CA PHE A 85 5.91 8.86 5.70
C PHE A 85 7.11 8.09 5.12
N LEU A 86 7.15 7.95 3.81
CA LEU A 86 8.21 7.18 3.16
C LEU A 86 9.50 7.97 3.00
N ASN A 87 9.47 9.29 3.18
CA ASN A 87 10.70 10.07 3.17
C ASN A 87 11.57 9.79 4.38
N LYS A 88 11.00 9.25 5.44
CA LYS A 88 11.78 8.85 6.60
C LYS A 88 12.43 7.50 6.30
N LYS A 89 13.77 7.48 6.35
CA LYS A 89 14.51 6.29 5.97
C LYS A 89 14.11 5.07 6.78
N GLN A 90 13.87 5.25 8.08
CA GLN A 90 13.47 4.13 8.92
C GLN A 90 12.17 3.50 8.41
N ASN A 91 11.21 4.32 8.02
CA ASN A 91 9.95 3.79 7.51
C ASN A 91 10.16 3.02 6.21
N ARG A 92 11.00 3.53 5.31
CA ARG A 92 11.30 2.80 4.09
C ARG A 92 11.96 1.46 4.36
N ASN A 93 12.83 1.42 5.35
CA ASN A 93 13.59 0.21 5.63
C ASN A 93 12.73 -0.96 6.09
N PHE A 94 11.56 -0.69 6.66
CA PHE A 94 10.67 -1.74 7.13
C PHE A 94 9.55 -2.05 6.13
N CYS A 95 9.47 -1.35 5.02
CA CYS A 95 8.44 -1.62 4.02
C CYS A 95 8.83 -2.84 3.20
N ARG A 96 7.96 -3.86 3.19
CA ARG A 96 8.24 -5.11 2.49
C ARG A 96 7.44 -5.27 1.22
N GLY A 97 6.38 -4.51 1.05
CA GLY A 97 5.55 -4.61 -0.14
C GLY A 97 4.52 -3.50 -0.14
N VAL A 98 3.77 -3.40 -1.25
CA VAL A 98 2.76 -2.36 -1.38
C VAL A 98 1.52 -2.93 -2.06
N ILE A 99 0.37 -2.45 -1.61
CA ILE A 99 -0.93 -2.73 -2.21
C ILE A 99 -1.57 -1.38 -2.45
N ALA A 100 -2.20 -1.21 -3.61
CA ALA A 100 -2.81 0.07 -3.93
C ALA A 100 -4.22 -0.11 -4.44
N SER A 101 -5.08 0.86 -4.13
CA SER A 101 -6.40 0.93 -4.70
C SER A 101 -6.48 2.11 -5.66
N GLY A 102 -7.51 2.11 -6.47
CA GLY A 102 -7.72 3.18 -7.42
C GLY A 102 -9.08 3.07 -8.05
N ASN A 103 -9.29 3.90 -9.08
CA ASN A 103 -10.52 3.93 -9.83
C ASN A 103 -10.25 3.40 -11.23
N THR A 104 -10.94 2.33 -11.62
CA THR A 104 -10.73 1.71 -12.91
C THR A 104 -11.07 2.65 -14.07
N ASN A 105 -11.82 3.71 -13.82
CA ASN A 105 -12.11 4.70 -14.85
C ASN A 105 -10.87 5.46 -15.32
N PHE A 106 -9.78 5.37 -14.58
CA PHE A 106 -8.55 6.07 -14.97
C PHE A 106 -7.68 5.24 -15.92
N GLY A 107 -8.11 4.06 -16.32
CA GLY A 107 -7.38 3.27 -17.31
C GLY A 107 -5.95 2.98 -16.88
N ASP A 108 -4.99 3.45 -17.68
CA ASP A 108 -3.58 3.14 -17.46
C ASP A 108 -3.05 3.64 -16.12
N THR A 109 -3.74 4.59 -15.50
CA THR A 109 -3.30 5.11 -14.20
C THR A 109 -4.05 4.47 -13.03
N PHE A 110 -4.82 3.41 -13.31
CA PHE A 110 -5.53 2.70 -12.27
C PHE A 110 -4.55 2.24 -11.19
N ALA A 111 -4.81 2.64 -9.95
CA ALA A 111 -4.02 2.24 -8.78
C ALA A 111 -2.52 2.49 -8.96
N ILE A 112 -2.14 3.50 -9.72
CA ILE A 112 -0.76 3.73 -10.13
C ILE A 112 0.15 4.07 -8.95
N ALA A 113 -0.39 4.47 -7.81
CA ALA A 113 0.45 4.70 -6.63
C ALA A 113 1.23 3.45 -6.26
N GLY A 114 0.64 2.26 -6.48
CA GLY A 114 1.33 1.00 -6.20
C GLY A 114 2.59 0.82 -7.00
N PRO A 115 2.50 0.82 -8.34
CA PRO A 115 3.71 0.69 -9.16
C PRO A 115 4.75 1.78 -8.88
N ILE A 116 4.32 3.01 -8.63
CA ILE A 116 5.26 4.09 -8.35
C ILE A 116 6.06 3.77 -7.10
N ILE A 117 5.39 3.38 -6.04
CA ILE A 117 6.06 3.08 -4.77
C ILE A 117 6.88 1.80 -4.88
N SER A 118 6.32 0.78 -5.52
CA SER A 118 7.01 -0.50 -5.71
C SER A 118 8.34 -0.29 -6.38
N LYS A 119 8.35 0.50 -7.45
CA LYS A 119 9.58 0.75 -8.20
C LYS A 119 10.56 1.56 -7.38
N LYS A 120 10.08 2.60 -6.69
CA LYS A 120 10.96 3.48 -5.96
C LYS A 120 11.62 2.79 -4.78
N LEU A 121 10.90 1.94 -4.09
CA LEU A 121 11.42 1.24 -2.91
C LEU A 121 11.98 -0.13 -3.25
N ASN A 122 11.78 -0.59 -4.47
CA ASN A 122 12.21 -1.91 -4.92
C ASN A 122 11.59 -3.00 -4.06
N VAL A 123 10.28 -2.90 -3.85
CA VAL A 123 9.51 -3.90 -3.12
C VAL A 123 8.38 -4.38 -4.01
N PRO A 124 7.86 -5.60 -3.79
CA PRO A 124 6.83 -6.13 -4.69
C PRO A 124 5.51 -5.37 -4.55
N LEU A 125 4.83 -5.22 -5.69
CA LEU A 125 3.45 -4.77 -5.71
C LEU A 125 2.60 -6.03 -5.58
N LEU A 126 1.91 -6.15 -4.45
CA LEU A 126 1.26 -7.42 -4.11
C LEU A 126 -0.16 -7.54 -4.67
N TYR A 127 -0.85 -6.42 -4.81
CA TYR A 127 -2.24 -6.44 -5.27
C TYR A 127 -2.69 -5.04 -5.62
N GLN A 128 -3.66 -4.96 -6.53
CA GLN A 128 -4.32 -3.70 -6.85
C GLN A 128 -5.82 -3.97 -6.86
N PHE A 129 -6.61 -3.03 -6.35
CA PHE A 129 -8.04 -3.24 -6.29
C PHE A 129 -8.78 -1.93 -6.47
N GLU A 130 -10.06 -2.05 -6.83
CA GLU A 130 -10.89 -0.88 -7.01
C GLU A 130 -11.34 -0.33 -5.68
N LEU A 131 -11.30 0.97 -5.56
CA LEU A 131 -11.62 1.66 -4.33
C LEU A 131 -12.99 1.26 -3.82
N LEU A 132 -13.11 1.21 -2.55
CA LEU A 132 -14.04 0.66 -1.62
C LEU A 132 -13.74 -0.82 -1.33
N GLY A 133 -13.28 -1.56 -2.32
CA GLY A 133 -12.95 -2.96 -2.09
C GLY A 133 -14.18 -3.83 -1.89
N THR A 134 -14.10 -5.05 -2.35
CA THR A 134 -15.19 -6.02 -2.21
C THR A 134 -14.79 -7.04 -1.16
N GLN A 135 -15.75 -7.88 -0.79
CA GLN A 135 -15.44 -9.01 0.09
C GLN A 135 -14.38 -9.91 -0.55
N SER A 136 -14.44 -10.07 -1.87
CA SER A 136 -13.44 -10.85 -2.60
C SER A 136 -12.06 -10.24 -2.46
N ASP A 137 -11.97 -8.90 -2.51
CA ASP A 137 -10.68 -8.23 -2.33
C ASP A 137 -10.15 -8.46 -0.92
N ILE A 138 -11.02 -8.42 0.09
CA ILE A 138 -10.61 -8.66 1.47
C ILE A 138 -10.01 -10.05 1.60
N GLU A 139 -10.69 -11.05 1.05
CA GLU A 139 -10.22 -12.44 1.15
C GLU A 139 -8.91 -12.63 0.41
N LYS A 140 -8.79 -12.03 -0.78
CA LYS A 140 -7.59 -12.16 -1.57
C LYS A 140 -6.40 -11.50 -0.88
N ILE A 141 -6.60 -10.31 -0.33
CA ILE A 141 -5.51 -9.61 0.35
C ILE A 141 -5.10 -10.36 1.61
N ARG A 142 -6.06 -10.90 2.36
CA ARG A 142 -5.73 -11.68 3.53
C ARG A 142 -4.86 -12.87 3.15
N GLU A 143 -5.23 -13.57 2.09
CA GLU A 143 -4.47 -14.73 1.62
C GLU A 143 -3.06 -14.30 1.20
N ILE A 144 -2.97 -13.22 0.44
CA ILE A 144 -1.67 -12.72 -0.05
C ILE A 144 -0.77 -12.38 1.13
N LEU A 145 -1.29 -11.66 2.12
CA LEU A 145 -0.47 -11.22 3.25
C LEU A 145 -0.05 -12.39 4.12
N ILE A 146 -0.95 -13.33 4.37
CA ILE A 146 -0.60 -14.50 5.17
C ILE A 146 0.51 -15.28 4.48
N ASN A 147 0.38 -15.47 3.17
CA ASN A 147 1.41 -16.20 2.42
C ASN A 147 2.72 -15.44 2.36
N PHE A 148 2.65 -14.12 2.28
CA PHE A 148 3.86 -13.28 2.20
C PHE A 148 4.69 -13.37 3.48
N TRP A 149 4.02 -13.48 4.64
CA TRP A 149 4.72 -13.63 5.92
C TRP A 149 5.13 -15.06 6.21
N ARG A 150 4.62 -16.01 5.46
CA ARG A 150 4.94 -17.42 5.71
C ARG A 150 6.37 -17.70 5.29
N LYS A 151 7.07 -18.49 6.07
CA LYS A 151 8.44 -18.85 5.74
C LYS A 151 8.52 -19.94 4.67
#